data_ec79f7892144ee83be9db04555ee578b
#
_entry.id   ec79f7892144ee83be9db04555ee578b
#
_cell.length_a   1.000
_cell.length_b   1.000
_cell.length_c   1.000
_cell.angle_alpha   90.00
_cell.angle_beta   90.00
_cell.angle_gamma   90.00
#
_symmetry.space_group_name_H-M   'P 1'
#
loop_
_entity.id
_entity.type
_entity.pdbx_description
1 polymer ?
#
loop_
_entity_poly.entity_id
_entity_poly.type
_entity_poly.pdbx_seq_one_letter_code
_entity_poly.pdbx_strand_id
1 'polypeptide(L)'
;MPPIGTFNTMRIVCISDTHSMHRQIEVPEGDLLIHAGDCLGAGTLDDVADLNDWLGTLPHRHKIVIAGNHDWVFQEAPDHARELLTNTNYLEDSGIEIEGVRFWGSPWSPTFMDWAFMQDRGDAIDRYWQPIPQDPNVPITHLPLKPLSRRPRIKRQRTTSAA
;
A
#
# COMPACT_ATOMS: atom_id res chain seq x y z
N MET A 1 -2.24 -21.84 34.93
CA MET A 1 -2.01 -21.56 33.50
C MET A 1 -2.74 -20.27 33.18
N PRO A 2 -2.09 -19.22 32.60
CA PRO A 2 -2.81 -18.07 32.11
C PRO A 2 -3.73 -18.52 30.97
N PRO A 3 -4.92 -17.92 30.79
CA PRO A 3 -5.80 -18.23 29.66
C PRO A 3 -5.07 -17.92 28.37
N ILE A 4 -5.13 -18.85 27.42
CA ILE A 4 -4.66 -18.63 26.05
C ILE A 4 -5.47 -17.44 25.52
N GLY A 5 -4.80 -16.31 25.32
CA GLY A 5 -5.44 -15.11 24.81
C GLY A 5 -6.16 -15.43 23.50
N THR A 6 -7.38 -14.99 23.37
CA THR A 6 -8.13 -15.01 22.12
C THR A 6 -7.34 -14.16 21.12
N PHE A 7 -6.68 -14.80 20.17
CA PHE A 7 -6.11 -14.09 19.02
C PHE A 7 -7.29 -13.48 18.26
N ASN A 8 -7.38 -12.16 18.31
CA ASN A 8 -8.33 -11.44 17.48
C ASN A 8 -7.82 -11.54 16.04
N THR A 9 -8.47 -12.35 15.20
CA THR A 9 -8.08 -12.53 13.82
C THR A 9 -8.76 -11.45 12.98
N MET A 10 -7.98 -10.50 12.43
CA MET A 10 -8.47 -9.48 11.49
C MET A 10 -8.59 -10.11 10.10
N ARG A 11 -9.79 -10.07 9.50
CA ARG A 11 -9.99 -10.46 8.11
C ARG A 11 -9.67 -9.28 7.21
N ILE A 12 -8.64 -9.43 6.38
CA ILE A 12 -8.21 -8.42 5.41
C ILE A 12 -8.70 -8.82 4.02
N VAL A 13 -9.40 -7.91 3.36
CA VAL A 13 -9.83 -8.03 1.96
C VAL A 13 -8.91 -7.13 1.13
N CYS A 14 -8.32 -7.66 0.08
CA CYS A 14 -7.46 -6.92 -0.84
C CYS A 14 -8.09 -6.89 -2.23
N ILE A 15 -8.14 -5.70 -2.82
CA ILE A 15 -8.54 -5.47 -4.21
C ILE A 15 -7.53 -4.54 -4.88
N SER A 16 -7.50 -4.50 -6.20
CA SER A 16 -6.73 -3.55 -7.01
C SER A 16 -7.35 -3.41 -8.39
N ASP A 17 -6.83 -2.49 -9.20
CA ASP A 17 -7.10 -2.40 -10.63
C ASP A 17 -8.59 -2.27 -10.98
N THR A 18 -9.32 -1.46 -10.21
CA THR A 18 -10.76 -1.25 -10.44
C THR A 18 -11.03 -0.27 -11.58
N HIS A 19 -10.08 0.61 -11.93
CA HIS A 19 -10.16 1.54 -13.07
C HIS A 19 -11.52 2.23 -13.19
N SER A 20 -12.00 2.86 -12.11
CA SER A 20 -13.32 3.51 -11.99
C SER A 20 -14.52 2.58 -12.15
N MET A 21 -14.30 1.25 -12.22
CA MET A 21 -15.40 0.26 -12.28
C MET A 21 -15.73 -0.33 -10.90
N HIS A 22 -15.29 0.31 -9.82
CA HIS A 22 -15.44 -0.18 -8.45
C HIS A 22 -16.90 -0.47 -8.05
N ARG A 23 -17.89 0.19 -8.67
CA ARG A 23 -19.31 -0.09 -8.43
C ARG A 23 -19.83 -1.37 -9.10
N GLN A 24 -19.03 -2.01 -9.96
CA GLN A 24 -19.38 -3.22 -10.69
C GLN A 24 -18.83 -4.49 -10.04
N ILE A 25 -18.02 -4.35 -9.00
CA ILE A 25 -17.41 -5.47 -8.29
C ILE A 25 -18.15 -5.77 -6.99
N GLU A 26 -18.20 -7.04 -6.63
CA GLU A 26 -18.66 -7.49 -5.32
C GLU A 26 -17.45 -7.61 -4.39
N VAL A 27 -17.45 -6.83 -3.30
CA VAL A 27 -16.39 -6.86 -2.31
C VAL A 27 -16.79 -7.78 -1.16
N PRO A 28 -16.02 -8.83 -0.86
CA PRO A 28 -16.31 -9.72 0.26
C PRO A 28 -16.32 -8.97 1.60
N GLU A 29 -17.05 -9.47 2.59
CA GLU A 29 -17.04 -8.95 3.94
C GLU A 29 -15.66 -9.13 4.61
N GLY A 30 -15.25 -8.16 5.41
CA GLY A 30 -14.01 -8.17 6.16
C GLY A 30 -13.92 -7.04 7.18
N ASP A 31 -12.89 -7.07 8.01
CA ASP A 31 -12.64 -6.02 9.01
C ASP A 31 -11.89 -4.84 8.38
N LEU A 32 -10.96 -5.13 7.47
CA LEU A 32 -10.15 -4.16 6.75
C LEU A 32 -10.23 -4.43 5.25
N LEU A 33 -10.51 -3.38 4.48
CA LEU A 33 -10.36 -3.36 3.01
C LEU A 33 -9.07 -2.63 2.64
N ILE A 34 -8.27 -3.24 1.76
CA ILE A 34 -7.11 -2.62 1.13
C ILE A 34 -7.37 -2.53 -0.37
N HIS A 35 -7.28 -1.32 -0.93
CA HIS A 35 -7.22 -1.11 -2.37
C HIS A 35 -5.78 -0.77 -2.75
N ALA A 36 -5.13 -1.68 -3.48
CA ALA A 36 -3.70 -1.64 -3.75
C ALA A 36 -3.35 -0.94 -5.08
N GLY A 37 -4.08 0.12 -5.42
CA GLY A 37 -3.77 0.99 -6.56
C GLY A 37 -4.57 0.71 -7.82
N ASP A 38 -4.40 1.57 -8.82
CA ASP A 38 -5.20 1.64 -10.05
C ASP A 38 -6.71 1.71 -9.74
N CYS A 39 -7.03 2.60 -8.82
CA CYS A 39 -8.39 2.87 -8.40
C CYS A 39 -9.21 3.51 -9.54
N LEU A 40 -8.54 4.37 -10.30
CA LEU A 40 -9.13 5.22 -11.32
C LEU A 40 -8.62 4.86 -12.72
N GLY A 41 -9.25 5.32 -13.77
CA GLY A 41 -8.81 5.11 -15.17
C GLY A 41 -7.85 6.19 -15.56
N ALA A 42 -7.68 7.28 -15.58
CA ALA A 42 -6.74 8.39 -15.63
C ALA A 42 -7.02 9.39 -14.50
N GLY A 43 -8.24 9.41 -14.05
CA GLY A 43 -8.73 10.03 -12.83
C GLY A 43 -8.86 11.56 -12.90
N THR A 44 -10.04 12.01 -12.51
CA THR A 44 -10.30 13.41 -12.18
C THR A 44 -10.60 13.51 -10.69
N LEU A 45 -10.70 14.74 -10.15
CA LEU A 45 -11.16 14.93 -8.77
C LEU A 45 -12.59 14.41 -8.56
N ASP A 46 -13.45 14.47 -9.58
CA ASP A 46 -14.80 13.89 -9.53
C ASP A 46 -14.76 12.36 -9.42
N ASP A 47 -13.81 11.71 -10.10
CA ASP A 47 -13.62 10.26 -9.97
C ASP A 47 -13.12 9.88 -8.57
N VAL A 48 -12.28 10.71 -7.95
CA VAL A 48 -11.85 10.51 -6.56
C VAL A 48 -13.03 10.64 -5.60
N ALA A 49 -13.90 11.64 -5.83
CA ALA A 49 -15.11 11.82 -5.03
C ALA A 49 -16.04 10.60 -5.16
N ASP A 50 -16.25 10.08 -6.39
CA ASP A 50 -17.08 8.89 -6.62
C ASP A 50 -16.48 7.63 -5.97
N LEU A 51 -15.16 7.46 -6.02
CA LEU A 51 -14.45 6.41 -5.30
C LEU A 51 -14.66 6.53 -3.78
N ASN A 52 -14.53 7.73 -3.24
CA ASN A 52 -14.73 7.98 -1.81
C ASN A 52 -16.16 7.66 -1.37
N ASP A 53 -17.15 8.08 -2.15
CA ASP A 53 -18.56 7.81 -1.87
C ASP A 53 -18.83 6.30 -1.89
N TRP A 54 -18.31 5.58 -2.88
CA TRP A 54 -18.43 4.12 -2.93
C TRP A 54 -17.77 3.45 -1.72
N LEU A 55 -16.54 3.86 -1.34
CA LEU A 55 -15.87 3.35 -0.15
C LEU A 55 -16.71 3.59 1.11
N GLY A 56 -17.44 4.72 1.18
CA GLY A 56 -18.38 5.02 2.28
C GLY A 56 -19.54 4.04 2.38
N THR A 57 -19.93 3.39 1.29
CA THR A 57 -21.03 2.38 1.29
C THR A 57 -20.59 1.00 1.79
N LEU A 58 -19.29 0.72 1.82
CA LEU A 58 -18.78 -0.59 2.19
C LEU A 58 -18.72 -0.79 3.71
N PRO A 59 -19.07 -1.98 4.23
CA PRO A 59 -19.23 -2.22 5.67
C PRO A 59 -17.91 -2.34 6.43
N HIS A 60 -16.76 -2.40 5.74
CA HIS A 60 -15.46 -2.57 6.35
C HIS A 60 -15.16 -1.44 7.34
N ARG A 61 -14.80 -1.82 8.58
CA ARG A 61 -14.51 -0.86 9.66
C ARG A 61 -13.30 0.01 9.32
N HIS A 62 -12.30 -0.57 8.67
CA HIS A 62 -11.09 0.10 8.25
C HIS A 62 -10.93 -0.03 6.75
N LYS A 63 -10.41 1.03 6.13
CA LYS A 63 -10.11 1.04 4.71
C LYS A 63 -8.77 1.72 4.49
N ILE A 64 -7.93 1.12 3.64
CA ILE A 64 -6.66 1.68 3.20
C ILE A 64 -6.68 1.73 1.67
N VAL A 65 -6.23 2.84 1.11
CA VAL A 65 -6.05 3.03 -0.33
C VAL A 65 -4.63 3.51 -0.58
N ILE A 66 -3.98 2.97 -1.59
CA ILE A 66 -2.80 3.56 -2.21
C ILE A 66 -3.11 3.89 -3.66
N ALA A 67 -2.37 4.82 -4.26
CA ALA A 67 -2.43 5.03 -5.70
C ALA A 67 -1.67 3.94 -6.48
N GLY A 68 -2.03 3.75 -7.73
CA GLY A 68 -1.32 2.97 -8.73
C GLY A 68 -0.85 3.84 -9.88
N ASN A 69 -0.35 3.21 -10.93
CA ASN A 69 0.22 3.92 -12.05
C ASN A 69 -0.82 4.60 -12.97
N HIS A 70 -2.08 4.24 -12.89
CA HIS A 70 -3.15 4.96 -13.61
C HIS A 70 -3.72 6.15 -12.82
N ASP A 71 -3.40 6.31 -11.57
CA ASP A 71 -4.02 7.25 -10.65
C ASP A 71 -3.33 8.64 -10.70
N TRP A 72 -3.23 9.24 -11.90
CA TRP A 72 -2.53 10.49 -12.16
C TRP A 72 -2.94 11.66 -11.28
N VAL A 73 -4.21 11.76 -10.94
CA VAL A 73 -4.76 12.86 -10.13
C VAL A 73 -4.10 12.96 -8.76
N PHE A 74 -3.65 11.83 -8.18
CA PHE A 74 -2.93 11.83 -6.90
C PHE A 74 -1.51 12.38 -7.03
N GLN A 75 -0.91 12.34 -8.21
CA GLN A 75 0.39 12.94 -8.49
C GLN A 75 0.27 14.41 -8.94
N GLU A 76 -0.76 14.76 -9.70
CA GLU A 76 -0.95 16.08 -10.30
C GLU A 76 -1.63 17.09 -9.36
N ALA A 77 -2.56 16.61 -8.52
CA ALA A 77 -3.31 17.41 -7.56
C ALA A 77 -3.38 16.73 -6.18
N PRO A 78 -2.23 16.38 -5.56
CA PRO A 78 -2.17 15.49 -4.40
C PRO A 78 -2.99 15.99 -3.20
N ASP A 79 -2.93 17.28 -2.88
CA ASP A 79 -3.62 17.82 -1.72
C ASP A 79 -5.14 17.76 -1.90
N HIS A 80 -5.66 18.17 -3.06
CA HIS A 80 -7.10 18.11 -3.35
C HIS A 80 -7.62 16.66 -3.40
N ALA A 81 -6.86 15.75 -4.03
CA ALA A 81 -7.25 14.35 -4.09
C ALA A 81 -7.31 13.71 -2.70
N ARG A 82 -6.33 14.01 -1.82
CA ARG A 82 -6.31 13.51 -0.44
C ARG A 82 -7.45 14.08 0.40
N GLU A 83 -7.77 15.37 0.25
CA GLU A 83 -8.89 16.01 0.97
C GLU A 83 -10.23 15.37 0.66
N LEU A 84 -10.43 14.85 -0.56
CA LEU A 84 -11.65 14.16 -0.96
C LEU A 84 -11.78 12.76 -0.34
N LEU A 85 -10.68 12.11 0.04
CA LEU A 85 -10.67 10.74 0.58
C LEU A 85 -10.96 10.72 2.09
N THR A 86 -12.20 10.97 2.47
CA THR A 86 -12.65 11.03 3.88
C THR A 86 -13.10 9.68 4.45
N ASN A 87 -13.43 8.70 3.60
CA ASN A 87 -13.94 7.38 3.99
C ASN A 87 -12.86 6.29 4.02
N THR A 88 -11.58 6.67 3.90
CA THR A 88 -10.45 5.76 3.88
C THR A 88 -9.18 6.42 4.43
N ASN A 89 -8.17 5.61 4.74
CA ASN A 89 -6.81 6.09 5.00
C ASN A 89 -6.03 5.96 3.70
N TYR A 90 -5.74 7.08 3.04
CA TYR A 90 -4.85 7.08 1.87
C TYR A 90 -3.41 7.08 2.35
N LEU A 91 -2.61 6.14 1.84
CA LEU A 91 -1.20 6.02 2.16
C LEU A 91 -0.34 6.27 0.91
N GLU A 92 0.62 7.18 1.07
CA GLU A 92 1.67 7.47 0.10
C GLU A 92 2.97 7.71 0.86
N ASP A 93 3.91 6.79 0.71
CA ASP A 93 5.17 6.73 1.45
C ASP A 93 4.98 6.97 2.96
N SER A 94 3.93 6.39 3.49
CA SER A 94 3.48 6.59 4.87
C SER A 94 2.90 5.32 5.46
N GLY A 95 2.78 5.28 6.79
CA GLY A 95 2.28 4.14 7.52
C GLY A 95 1.14 4.47 8.47
N ILE A 96 0.38 3.44 8.81
CA ILE A 96 -0.67 3.47 9.82
C ILE A 96 -0.64 2.19 10.65
N GLU A 97 -1.01 2.28 11.91
CA GLU A 97 -1.24 1.12 12.76
C GLU A 97 -2.75 0.94 12.99
N ILE A 98 -3.24 -0.26 12.70
CA ILE A 98 -4.63 -0.64 12.90
C ILE A 98 -4.64 -1.95 13.70
N GLU A 99 -5.25 -1.93 14.88
CA GLU A 99 -5.38 -3.09 15.78
C GLU A 99 -4.04 -3.80 16.06
N GLY A 100 -2.95 -3.01 16.21
CA GLY A 100 -1.60 -3.53 16.46
C GLY A 100 -0.85 -4.05 15.24
N VAL A 101 -1.45 -3.98 14.05
CA VAL A 101 -0.81 -4.32 12.76
C VAL A 101 -0.34 -3.04 12.07
N ARG A 102 0.93 -3.00 11.70
CA ARG A 102 1.54 -1.85 11.01
C ARG A 102 1.51 -2.04 9.51
N PHE A 103 0.84 -1.12 8.82
CA PHE A 103 0.75 -1.05 7.37
C PHE A 103 1.65 0.07 6.86
N TRP A 104 2.25 -0.13 5.70
CA TRP A 104 2.98 0.91 4.97
C TRP A 104 2.53 0.90 3.53
N GLY A 105 2.14 2.06 2.99
CA GLY A 105 1.69 2.21 1.61
C GLY A 105 2.68 3.03 0.78
N SER A 106 3.02 2.54 -0.42
CA SER A 106 3.82 3.27 -1.41
C SER A 106 3.33 2.98 -2.82
N PRO A 107 3.03 4.01 -3.63
CA PRO A 107 2.59 3.86 -5.01
C PRO A 107 3.76 3.63 -5.97
N TRP A 108 4.98 3.97 -5.57
CA TRP A 108 6.13 4.06 -6.46
C TRP A 108 6.58 2.72 -7.03
N SER A 109 6.78 2.70 -8.34
CA SER A 109 7.20 1.55 -9.11
C SER A 109 8.30 1.89 -10.12
N PRO A 110 9.08 0.89 -10.57
CA PRO A 110 10.09 1.10 -11.61
C PRO A 110 9.46 1.52 -12.93
N THR A 111 10.08 2.47 -13.62
CA THR A 111 9.65 2.96 -14.93
C THR A 111 9.39 1.81 -15.89
N PHE A 112 8.16 1.81 -16.44
CA PHE A 112 7.69 0.92 -17.50
C PHE A 112 6.72 1.68 -18.40
N MET A 113 7.04 2.54 -19.22
CA MET A 113 6.21 3.50 -19.95
C MET A 113 6.09 4.83 -19.19
N ASP A 114 5.28 5.73 -19.69
CA ASP A 114 5.01 7.04 -19.10
C ASP A 114 3.71 7.00 -18.31
N TRP A 115 3.80 6.48 -17.07
CA TRP A 115 2.68 6.35 -16.15
C TRP A 115 2.96 7.12 -14.84
N ALA A 116 1.92 7.33 -14.05
CA ALA A 116 2.06 7.96 -12.74
C ALA A 116 2.92 7.12 -11.78
N PHE A 117 3.53 7.76 -10.79
CA PHE A 117 4.31 7.14 -9.72
C PHE A 117 5.43 6.20 -10.20
N MET A 118 6.09 6.57 -11.30
CA MET A 118 7.20 5.79 -11.84
C MET A 118 8.53 6.51 -11.70
N GLN A 119 9.56 5.75 -11.36
CA GLN A 119 10.94 6.22 -11.26
C GLN A 119 11.91 5.19 -11.85
N ASP A 120 13.00 5.66 -12.42
CA ASP A 120 14.03 4.78 -12.96
C ASP A 120 14.66 3.91 -11.87
N ARG A 121 15.04 2.69 -12.27
CA ARG A 121 15.70 1.74 -11.38
C ARG A 121 17.04 2.28 -10.89
N GLY A 122 17.40 1.97 -9.65
CA GLY A 122 18.58 2.46 -8.95
C GLY A 122 18.25 3.63 -8.02
N ASP A 123 19.16 4.59 -7.89
CA ASP A 123 19.06 5.68 -6.90
C ASP A 123 17.76 6.50 -7.02
N ALA A 124 17.18 6.59 -8.22
CA ALA A 124 15.97 7.36 -8.43
C ALA A 124 14.77 6.77 -7.67
N ILE A 125 14.53 5.47 -7.78
CA ILE A 125 13.43 4.82 -7.07
C ILE A 125 13.81 4.44 -5.64
N ASP A 126 15.10 4.16 -5.37
CA ASP A 126 15.57 3.74 -4.05
C ASP A 126 15.26 4.80 -2.98
N ARG A 127 15.24 6.10 -3.34
CA ARG A 127 14.87 7.19 -2.44
C ARG A 127 13.43 7.07 -1.89
N TYR A 128 12.52 6.48 -2.67
CA TYR A 128 11.13 6.23 -2.26
C TYR A 128 10.98 4.92 -1.48
N TRP A 129 11.90 3.97 -1.69
CA TRP A 129 11.85 2.69 -1.01
C TRP A 129 12.68 2.65 0.28
N GLN A 130 13.68 3.55 0.43
CA GLN A 130 14.47 3.65 1.66
C GLN A 130 13.64 3.99 2.91
N PRO A 131 12.60 4.85 2.84
CA PRO A 131 11.75 5.14 4.00
C PRO A 131 10.90 3.96 4.46
N ILE A 132 10.72 2.92 3.62
CA ILE A 132 9.93 1.74 4.01
C ILE A 132 10.55 1.15 5.29
N PRO A 133 9.79 1.04 6.39
CA PRO A 133 10.30 0.47 7.62
C PRO A 133 10.90 -0.92 7.39
N GLN A 134 11.95 -1.27 8.14
CA GLN A 134 12.59 -2.60 7.99
C GLN A 134 11.66 -3.75 8.40
N ASP A 135 10.63 -3.45 9.16
CA ASP A 135 9.66 -4.43 9.69
C ASP A 135 8.24 -3.85 9.68
N PRO A 136 7.67 -3.53 8.51
CA PRO A 136 6.23 -3.35 8.41
C PRO A 136 5.60 -4.74 8.52
N ASN A 137 4.46 -4.86 9.22
CA ASN A 137 3.76 -6.15 9.22
C ASN A 137 3.17 -6.41 7.82
N VAL A 138 2.65 -5.36 7.17
CA VAL A 138 2.05 -5.44 5.83
C VAL A 138 2.50 -4.26 4.96
N PRO A 139 3.44 -4.45 4.05
CA PRO A 139 3.72 -3.47 2.99
C PRO A 139 2.64 -3.57 1.90
N ILE A 140 2.13 -2.43 1.45
CA ILE A 140 1.14 -2.31 0.38
C ILE A 140 1.81 -1.58 -0.79
N THR A 141 1.91 -2.24 -1.94
CA THR A 141 2.48 -1.65 -3.16
C THR A 141 1.66 -2.08 -4.36
N HIS A 142 1.53 -1.20 -5.35
CA HIS A 142 0.76 -1.52 -6.55
C HIS A 142 1.49 -2.51 -7.46
N LEU A 143 2.80 -2.32 -7.67
CA LEU A 143 3.65 -3.25 -8.42
C LEU A 143 4.65 -3.94 -7.49
N PRO A 144 5.12 -5.16 -7.84
CA PRO A 144 6.05 -5.88 -6.98
C PRO A 144 7.34 -5.10 -6.78
N LEU A 145 7.67 -4.84 -5.53
CA LEU A 145 8.99 -4.35 -5.16
C LEU A 145 10.03 -5.38 -5.64
N LYS A 146 11.14 -4.90 -6.24
CA LYS A 146 12.27 -5.78 -6.47
C LYS A 146 12.66 -6.37 -5.11
N PRO A 147 12.83 -7.71 -4.98
CA PRO A 147 13.31 -8.28 -3.73
C PRO A 147 14.58 -7.54 -3.32
N LEU A 148 14.58 -6.94 -2.14
CA LEU A 148 15.79 -6.38 -1.55
C LEU A 148 16.82 -7.49 -1.62
N SER A 149 17.91 -7.30 -2.40
CA SER A 149 18.96 -8.27 -2.54
C SER A 149 19.37 -8.71 -1.14
N ARG A 150 19.24 -9.99 -0.83
CA ARG A 150 19.60 -10.51 0.50
C ARG A 150 20.95 -9.92 0.84
N ARG A 151 21.04 -9.17 1.95
CA ARG A 151 22.33 -8.69 2.46
C ARG A 151 23.29 -9.87 2.46
N PRO A 152 24.53 -9.73 1.96
CA PRO A 152 25.47 -10.83 1.95
C PRO A 152 25.58 -11.36 3.39
N ARG A 153 25.38 -12.66 3.56
CA ARG A 153 25.59 -13.32 4.85
C ARG A 153 27.00 -12.95 5.31
N ILE A 154 27.11 -12.20 6.39
CA ILE A 154 28.37 -11.97 7.07
C ILE A 154 28.87 -13.37 7.46
N LYS A 155 29.89 -13.86 6.75
CA LYS A 155 30.60 -15.08 7.13
C LYS A 155 31.22 -14.79 8.49
N ARG A 156 30.66 -15.38 9.56
CA ARG A 156 31.35 -15.42 10.85
C ARG A 156 32.68 -16.15 10.61
N GLN A 157 33.78 -15.42 10.68
CA GLN A 157 35.08 -16.02 10.75
C GLN A 157 35.11 -16.82 12.06
N ARG A 158 35.24 -18.14 11.95
CA ARG A 158 35.60 -18.98 13.09
C ARG A 158 37.02 -18.61 13.46
N THR A 159 37.20 -17.96 14.58
CA THR A 159 38.51 -17.87 15.23
C THR A 159 38.85 -19.28 15.72
N THR A 160 39.73 -19.96 15.01
CA THR A 160 40.41 -21.15 15.52
C THR A 160 41.41 -20.65 16.54
N SER A 161 41.09 -20.84 17.83
CA SER A 161 42.08 -20.76 18.90
C SER A 161 43.03 -21.97 18.71
N ALA A 162 44.27 -21.67 18.37
CA ALA A 162 45.32 -22.67 18.44
C ALA A 162 45.81 -22.74 19.91
N ALA A 163 45.84 -23.97 20.42
CA ALA A 163 46.47 -24.31 21.70
C ALA A 163 47.99 -24.36 21.57
#